data_3ef79ef878791216d393aa68fe56fb23
#
_entry.id   3ef79ef878791216d393aa68fe56fb23
#
_cell.length_a   1.000
_cell.length_b   1.000
_cell.length_c   1.000
_cell.angle_alpha   90.00
_cell.angle_beta   90.00
_cell.angle_gamma   90.00
#
_symmetry.space_group_name_H-M   'P 1'
#
loop_
_entity.id
_entity.type
_entity.pdbx_description
1 polymer ?
#
loop_
_entity_poly.entity_id
_entity_poly.type
_entity_poly.pdbx_seq_one_letter_code
_entity_poly.pdbx_strand_id
1 'polypeptide(L)'
;EVPDPRLQQLAEIITPERIVPAIVEFVDIAGLVAGASTGEGLGNKFLAHIRETDAIVNVVRCFEDPNVIHVANKVDPIADIEVIQTELCLADLAAVEKAIHRVSKIARSGDKEAVKQMAILEKCQAALNDTKPVRTIDFSKEERAELKQFFLITAKPAMFVANVSEDGFENNPFLDRLKEFAHAQNAPVVAICAKIEAELSEMEDADRLEFLKELGQEEPGLNRLIRAAYKLLGLQTYFTAGVKEVRAWTIHVGDT
;
A
#
# COMPACT_ATOMS: atom_id res chain seq x y z
N GLU A 1 1.57 -8.60 13.30
CA GLU A 1 2.60 -8.04 14.17
C GLU A 1 3.78 -7.54 13.34
N VAL A 2 4.42 -6.44 13.76
CA VAL A 2 5.62 -5.89 13.08
C VAL A 2 6.85 -6.63 13.62
N PRO A 3 7.62 -7.34 12.77
CA PRO A 3 8.81 -8.04 13.20
C PRO A 3 9.91 -7.04 13.58
N ASP A 4 10.27 -6.99 14.87
CA ASP A 4 11.34 -6.13 15.38
C ASP A 4 12.18 -6.90 16.42
N PRO A 5 13.41 -7.28 16.09
CA PRO A 5 14.26 -8.07 16.99
C PRO A 5 14.61 -7.34 18.29
N ARG A 6 14.56 -6.00 18.29
CA ARG A 6 14.85 -5.20 19.50
C ARG A 6 13.83 -5.43 20.61
N LEU A 7 12.56 -5.72 20.25
CA LEU A 7 11.51 -6.02 21.22
C LEU A 7 11.85 -7.30 22.01
N GLN A 8 12.30 -8.34 21.32
CA GLN A 8 12.71 -9.60 21.95
C GLN A 8 13.96 -9.42 22.80
N GLN A 9 14.96 -8.69 22.32
CA GLN A 9 16.18 -8.38 23.08
C GLN A 9 15.88 -7.65 24.40
N LEU A 10 14.95 -6.68 24.38
CA LEU A 10 14.49 -6.00 25.58
C LEU A 10 13.76 -6.94 26.54
N ALA A 11 12.93 -7.84 26.00
CA ALA A 11 12.21 -8.82 26.78
C ALA A 11 13.16 -9.83 27.49
N GLU A 12 14.24 -10.25 26.85
CA GLU A 12 15.28 -11.10 27.45
C GLU A 12 15.98 -10.41 28.64
N ILE A 13 16.22 -9.10 28.56
CA ILE A 13 16.83 -8.32 29.65
C ILE A 13 15.89 -8.13 30.83
N ILE A 14 14.62 -7.83 30.57
CA ILE A 14 13.64 -7.42 31.59
C ILE A 14 12.88 -8.63 32.14
N THR A 15 12.72 -9.70 31.37
CA THR A 15 11.88 -10.86 31.68
C THR A 15 10.45 -10.45 32.10
N PRO A 16 9.70 -9.77 31.20
CA PRO A 16 8.39 -9.21 31.51
C PRO A 16 7.30 -10.28 31.58
N GLU A 17 6.19 -9.96 32.22
CA GLU A 17 4.99 -10.83 32.22
C GLU A 17 4.36 -10.91 30.81
N ARG A 18 4.52 -9.85 29.98
CA ARG A 18 3.91 -9.74 28.66
C ARG A 18 4.79 -8.98 27.68
N ILE A 19 4.82 -9.45 26.41
CA ILE A 19 5.45 -8.76 25.27
C ILE A 19 4.33 -8.31 24.32
N VAL A 20 4.36 -7.04 23.90
CA VAL A 20 3.34 -6.46 23.03
C VAL A 20 4.00 -5.80 21.83
N PRO A 21 3.95 -6.43 20.65
CA PRO A 21 4.50 -5.88 19.41
C PRO A 21 3.65 -4.73 18.85
N ALA A 22 4.22 -3.94 17.96
CA ALA A 22 3.46 -3.05 17.10
C ALA A 22 2.68 -3.85 16.05
N ILE A 23 1.59 -3.28 15.56
CA ILE A 23 0.68 -3.96 14.62
C ILE A 23 0.47 -3.09 13.38
N VAL A 24 0.47 -3.72 12.21
CA VAL A 24 -0.06 -3.18 10.96
C VAL A 24 -1.22 -4.08 10.53
N GLU A 25 -2.36 -3.50 10.25
CA GLU A 25 -3.53 -4.21 9.79
C GLU A 25 -3.58 -4.21 8.26
N PHE A 26 -3.72 -5.39 7.67
CA PHE A 26 -3.99 -5.56 6.24
C PHE A 26 -5.44 -5.96 6.08
N VAL A 27 -6.16 -5.19 5.26
CA VAL A 27 -7.57 -5.47 4.94
C VAL A 27 -7.65 -6.00 3.53
N ASP A 28 -8.14 -7.23 3.37
CA ASP A 28 -8.43 -7.78 2.04
C ASP A 28 -9.69 -7.12 1.49
N ILE A 29 -9.58 -6.59 0.29
CA ILE A 29 -10.66 -5.92 -0.40
C ILE A 29 -10.95 -6.70 -1.67
N ALA A 30 -12.16 -7.23 -1.82
CA ALA A 30 -12.59 -7.99 -2.98
C ALA A 30 -12.21 -7.30 -4.30
N GLY A 31 -11.69 -8.09 -5.26
CA GLY A 31 -11.02 -7.59 -6.45
C GLY A 31 -11.78 -6.52 -7.24
N LEU A 32 -11.07 -5.48 -7.61
CA LEU A 32 -11.55 -4.43 -8.50
C LEU A 32 -11.55 -4.95 -9.93
N VAL A 33 -12.67 -4.82 -10.62
CA VAL A 33 -12.80 -5.11 -12.05
C VAL A 33 -13.04 -3.82 -12.83
N ALA A 34 -12.72 -3.83 -14.11
CA ALA A 34 -13.00 -2.70 -15.00
C ALA A 34 -14.48 -2.29 -14.93
N GLY A 35 -14.75 -0.98 -14.88
CA GLY A 35 -16.10 -0.42 -14.75
C GLY A 35 -16.62 -0.29 -13.30
N ALA A 36 -15.80 -0.57 -12.31
CA ALA A 36 -16.23 -0.47 -10.90
C ALA A 36 -16.52 0.97 -10.45
N SER A 37 -15.86 1.96 -11.04
CA SER A 37 -16.07 3.39 -10.76
C SER A 37 -17.42 3.92 -11.26
N THR A 38 -18.00 3.30 -12.28
CA THR A 38 -19.26 3.70 -12.92
C THR A 38 -20.44 2.82 -12.51
N GLY A 39 -20.19 1.68 -11.82
CA GLY A 39 -21.20 0.70 -11.44
C GLY A 39 -21.98 1.08 -10.18
N GLU A 40 -23.30 0.84 -10.18
CA GLU A 40 -24.11 0.89 -8.98
C GLU A 40 -23.85 -0.36 -8.11
N GLY A 41 -23.53 -0.18 -6.82
CA GLY A 41 -23.51 -1.25 -5.83
C GLY A 41 -22.11 -1.68 -5.37
N LEU A 42 -21.56 -2.80 -5.86
CA LEU A 42 -20.32 -3.41 -5.35
C LEU A 42 -19.08 -2.50 -5.49
N GLY A 43 -18.94 -1.77 -6.61
CA GLY A 43 -17.83 -0.86 -6.85
C GLY A 43 -17.76 0.30 -5.84
N ASN A 44 -18.91 0.88 -5.48
CA ASN A 44 -18.97 1.96 -4.49
C ASN A 44 -18.60 1.49 -3.07
N LYS A 45 -18.99 0.27 -2.69
CA LYS A 45 -18.58 -0.33 -1.41
C LYS A 45 -17.08 -0.61 -1.36
N PHE A 46 -16.54 -1.13 -2.45
CA PHE A 46 -15.11 -1.35 -2.61
C PHE A 46 -14.31 -0.05 -2.42
N LEU A 47 -14.68 1.01 -3.14
CA LEU A 47 -14.03 2.32 -3.03
C LEU A 47 -14.16 2.93 -1.64
N ALA A 48 -15.28 2.68 -0.93
CA ALA A 48 -15.46 3.13 0.44
C ALA A 48 -14.43 2.47 1.39
N HIS A 49 -14.23 1.16 1.28
CA HIS A 49 -13.25 0.45 2.10
C HIS A 49 -11.82 0.95 1.83
N ILE A 50 -11.45 1.21 0.56
CA ILE A 50 -10.13 1.81 0.27
C ILE A 50 -10.00 3.20 0.92
N ARG A 51 -11.06 4.00 0.96
CA ARG A 51 -11.00 5.33 1.59
C ARG A 51 -10.70 5.28 3.08
N GLU A 52 -11.05 4.21 3.76
CA GLU A 52 -10.82 4.02 5.20
C GLU A 52 -9.38 3.59 5.53
N THR A 53 -8.60 3.10 4.55
CA THR A 53 -7.20 2.68 4.75
C THR A 53 -6.22 3.85 4.64
N ASP A 54 -5.02 3.72 5.21
CA ASP A 54 -3.97 4.75 5.17
C ASP A 54 -3.01 4.60 3.98
N ALA A 55 -2.91 3.40 3.42
CA ALA A 55 -2.08 3.08 2.25
C ALA A 55 -2.73 1.99 1.39
N ILE A 56 -2.22 1.81 0.18
CA ILE A 56 -2.69 0.79 -0.77
C ILE A 56 -1.54 -0.18 -1.08
N VAL A 57 -1.83 -1.47 -0.96
CA VAL A 57 -0.93 -2.56 -1.38
C VAL A 57 -1.53 -3.25 -2.60
N ASN A 58 -0.84 -3.11 -3.73
CA ASN A 58 -1.25 -3.76 -4.98
C ASN A 58 -0.56 -5.12 -5.08
N VAL A 59 -1.31 -6.22 -4.98
CA VAL A 59 -0.78 -7.57 -5.18
C VAL A 59 -0.88 -7.90 -6.67
N VAL A 60 0.27 -8.15 -7.30
CA VAL A 60 0.42 -8.26 -8.74
C VAL A 60 0.96 -9.64 -9.10
N ARG A 61 0.30 -10.32 -10.00
CA ARG A 61 0.75 -11.63 -10.48
C ARG A 61 1.94 -11.49 -11.43
N CYS A 62 3.08 -12.07 -11.04
CA CYS A 62 4.35 -12.06 -11.78
C CYS A 62 4.84 -13.48 -12.09
N PHE A 63 3.94 -14.38 -12.44
CA PHE A 63 4.24 -15.77 -12.83
C PHE A 63 3.20 -16.31 -13.80
N GLU A 64 3.58 -17.30 -14.59
CA GLU A 64 2.67 -18.07 -15.43
C GLU A 64 2.37 -19.43 -14.79
N ASP A 65 1.11 -19.82 -14.76
CA ASP A 65 0.66 -21.15 -14.33
C ASP A 65 -0.58 -21.50 -15.14
N PRO A 66 -0.55 -22.59 -15.95
CA PRO A 66 -1.68 -23.01 -16.77
C PRO A 66 -2.91 -23.44 -15.96
N ASN A 67 -2.73 -23.80 -14.68
CA ASN A 67 -3.82 -24.18 -13.79
C ASN A 67 -4.51 -22.98 -13.13
N VAL A 68 -3.92 -21.79 -13.21
CA VAL A 68 -4.47 -20.55 -12.64
C VAL A 68 -4.95 -19.67 -13.79
N ILE A 69 -6.26 -19.60 -13.96
CA ILE A 69 -6.89 -18.79 -15.01
C ILE A 69 -6.62 -17.31 -14.77
N HIS A 70 -6.25 -16.58 -15.83
CA HIS A 70 -6.16 -15.13 -15.82
C HIS A 70 -7.36 -14.53 -16.55
N VAL A 71 -7.95 -13.45 -16.01
CA VAL A 71 -9.14 -12.80 -16.59
C VAL A 71 -8.93 -12.38 -18.04
N ALA A 72 -7.74 -11.88 -18.39
CA ALA A 72 -7.38 -11.47 -19.74
C ALA A 72 -6.76 -12.60 -20.58
N ASN A 73 -6.75 -13.86 -20.12
CA ASN A 73 -6.09 -15.01 -20.74
C ASN A 73 -4.57 -14.83 -21.02
N LYS A 74 -3.96 -13.80 -20.47
CA LYS A 74 -2.53 -13.49 -20.56
C LYS A 74 -2.09 -12.77 -19.30
N VAL A 75 -0.98 -13.17 -18.71
CA VAL A 75 -0.36 -12.47 -17.59
C VAL A 75 0.37 -11.23 -18.11
N ASP A 76 -0.08 -10.06 -17.70
CA ASP A 76 0.58 -8.78 -17.95
C ASP A 76 0.45 -7.88 -16.70
N PRO A 77 1.45 -7.91 -15.82
CA PRO A 77 1.42 -7.18 -14.56
C PRO A 77 1.11 -5.68 -14.70
N ILE A 78 1.64 -5.06 -15.76
CA ILE A 78 1.47 -3.62 -15.97
C ILE A 78 0.05 -3.31 -16.43
N ALA A 79 -0.48 -4.09 -17.39
CA ALA A 79 -1.86 -3.93 -17.85
C ALA A 79 -2.87 -4.13 -16.69
N ASP A 80 -2.63 -5.09 -15.80
CA ASP A 80 -3.47 -5.33 -14.63
C ASP A 80 -3.46 -4.15 -13.66
N ILE A 81 -2.27 -3.58 -13.40
CA ILE A 81 -2.13 -2.38 -12.57
C ILE A 81 -2.83 -1.18 -13.20
N GLU A 82 -2.65 -0.98 -14.51
CA GLU A 82 -3.25 0.15 -15.23
C GLU A 82 -4.78 0.12 -15.19
N VAL A 83 -5.40 -1.07 -15.26
CA VAL A 83 -6.86 -1.21 -15.09
C VAL A 83 -7.29 -0.71 -13.70
N ILE A 84 -6.66 -1.19 -12.64
CA ILE A 84 -6.97 -0.78 -11.27
C ILE A 84 -6.70 0.72 -11.09
N GLN A 85 -5.55 1.20 -11.54
CA GLN A 85 -5.17 2.61 -11.43
C GLN A 85 -6.16 3.52 -12.13
N THR A 86 -6.62 3.14 -13.32
CA THR A 86 -7.63 3.89 -14.08
C THR A 86 -8.94 4.01 -13.29
N GLU A 87 -9.43 2.92 -12.72
CA GLU A 87 -10.67 2.94 -11.91
C GLU A 87 -10.55 3.85 -10.68
N LEU A 88 -9.40 3.80 -9.99
CA LEU A 88 -9.14 4.68 -8.85
C LEU A 88 -9.03 6.15 -9.26
N CYS A 89 -8.38 6.44 -10.40
CA CYS A 89 -8.28 7.78 -10.94
C CYS A 89 -9.66 8.34 -11.35
N LEU A 90 -10.51 7.54 -11.97
CA LEU A 90 -11.87 7.93 -12.34
C LEU A 90 -12.73 8.24 -11.11
N ALA A 91 -12.61 7.44 -10.06
CA ALA A 91 -13.31 7.68 -8.79
C ALA A 91 -12.88 8.99 -8.13
N ASP A 92 -11.57 9.29 -8.16
CA ASP A 92 -11.05 10.54 -7.63
C ASP A 92 -11.38 11.74 -8.53
N LEU A 93 -11.37 11.57 -9.85
CA LEU A 93 -11.76 12.61 -10.80
C LEU A 93 -13.19 13.11 -10.51
N ALA A 94 -14.13 12.18 -10.31
CA ALA A 94 -15.51 12.54 -9.94
C ALA A 94 -15.58 13.29 -8.60
N ALA A 95 -14.73 12.93 -7.63
CA ALA A 95 -14.65 13.63 -6.34
C ALA A 95 -14.04 15.04 -6.49
N VAL A 96 -12.98 15.16 -7.27
CA VAL A 96 -12.31 16.45 -7.58
C VAL A 96 -13.23 17.40 -8.32
N GLU A 97 -13.98 16.94 -9.31
CA GLU A 97 -14.96 17.77 -10.05
C GLU A 97 -16.04 18.33 -9.13
N LYS A 98 -16.57 17.51 -8.21
CA LYS A 98 -17.53 17.98 -7.20
C LYS A 98 -16.89 19.01 -6.26
N ALA A 99 -15.63 18.81 -5.86
CA ALA A 99 -14.92 19.76 -5.02
C ALA A 99 -14.67 21.08 -5.75
N ILE A 100 -14.22 21.03 -7.00
CA ILE A 100 -14.05 22.22 -7.87
C ILE A 100 -15.33 23.02 -7.97
N HIS A 101 -16.47 22.35 -8.25
CA HIS A 101 -17.76 23.03 -8.33
C HIS A 101 -18.14 23.74 -7.03
N ARG A 102 -17.85 23.16 -5.88
CA ARG A 102 -18.10 23.74 -4.56
C ARG A 102 -17.17 24.91 -4.26
N VAL A 103 -15.85 24.69 -4.44
CA VAL A 103 -14.80 25.67 -4.08
C VAL A 103 -14.82 26.87 -5.02
N SER A 104 -15.12 26.68 -6.31
CA SER A 104 -15.16 27.76 -7.30
C SER A 104 -16.15 28.89 -6.95
N LYS A 105 -17.26 28.54 -6.30
CA LYS A 105 -18.25 29.53 -5.84
C LYS A 105 -17.66 30.46 -4.77
N ILE A 106 -16.87 29.90 -3.85
CA ILE A 106 -16.22 30.65 -2.77
C ILE A 106 -15.01 31.41 -3.30
N ALA A 107 -14.21 30.81 -4.17
CA ALA A 107 -13.04 31.45 -4.77
C ALA A 107 -13.41 32.71 -5.56
N ARG A 108 -14.59 32.75 -6.23
CA ARG A 108 -15.10 33.92 -6.93
C ARG A 108 -15.37 35.11 -6.03
N SER A 109 -15.59 34.92 -4.73
CA SER A 109 -15.73 36.02 -3.76
C SER A 109 -14.38 36.60 -3.29
N GLY A 110 -13.25 36.07 -3.80
CA GLY A 110 -11.90 36.53 -3.45
C GLY A 110 -11.34 35.91 -2.18
N ASP A 111 -11.95 34.83 -1.66
CA ASP A 111 -11.42 34.08 -0.53
C ASP A 111 -10.09 33.44 -0.89
N LYS A 112 -9.03 33.81 -0.16
CA LYS A 112 -7.64 33.41 -0.48
C LYS A 112 -7.41 31.91 -0.30
N GLU A 113 -8.09 31.31 0.65
CA GLU A 113 -7.97 29.88 0.93
C GLU A 113 -8.63 29.05 -0.17
N ALA A 114 -9.85 29.45 -0.57
CA ALA A 114 -10.55 28.83 -1.67
C ALA A 114 -9.78 28.96 -3.01
N VAL A 115 -9.09 30.06 -3.25
CA VAL A 115 -8.23 30.23 -4.44
C VAL A 115 -7.05 29.23 -4.41
N LYS A 116 -6.40 29.02 -3.26
CA LYS A 116 -5.33 28.01 -3.13
C LYS A 116 -5.87 26.59 -3.35
N GLN A 117 -6.98 26.26 -2.72
CA GLN A 117 -7.63 24.96 -2.90
C GLN A 117 -8.00 24.70 -4.36
N MET A 118 -8.48 25.71 -5.05
CA MET A 118 -8.80 25.63 -6.47
C MET A 118 -7.58 25.25 -7.31
N ALA A 119 -6.42 25.91 -7.08
CA ALA A 119 -5.19 25.60 -7.79
C ALA A 119 -4.70 24.16 -7.53
N ILE A 120 -4.85 23.64 -6.30
CA ILE A 120 -4.52 22.25 -5.96
C ILE A 120 -5.45 21.28 -6.70
N LEU A 121 -6.76 21.54 -6.68
CA LEU A 121 -7.74 20.71 -7.35
C LEU A 121 -7.57 20.67 -8.87
N GLU A 122 -7.19 21.79 -9.50
CA GLU A 122 -6.89 21.85 -10.93
C GLU A 122 -5.66 21.00 -11.29
N LYS A 123 -4.60 21.02 -10.46
CA LYS A 123 -3.46 20.11 -10.63
C LYS A 123 -3.88 18.64 -10.53
N CYS A 124 -4.73 18.30 -9.55
CA CYS A 124 -5.28 16.95 -9.40
C CYS A 124 -6.10 16.55 -10.62
N GLN A 125 -7.00 17.40 -11.09
CA GLN A 125 -7.84 17.14 -12.25
C GLN A 125 -7.02 16.86 -13.52
N ALA A 126 -6.00 17.66 -13.76
CA ALA A 126 -5.11 17.47 -14.91
C ALA A 126 -4.40 16.10 -14.86
N ALA A 127 -3.84 15.73 -13.72
CA ALA A 127 -3.17 14.43 -13.57
C ALA A 127 -4.14 13.25 -13.69
N LEU A 128 -5.32 13.34 -13.06
CA LEU A 128 -6.32 12.29 -13.09
C LEU A 128 -6.91 12.06 -14.49
N ASN A 129 -7.06 13.12 -15.29
CA ASN A 129 -7.45 13.01 -16.70
C ASN A 129 -6.41 12.25 -17.54
N ASP A 130 -5.13 12.32 -17.16
CA ASP A 130 -4.03 11.56 -17.76
C ASP A 130 -3.86 10.16 -17.10
N THR A 131 -4.82 9.71 -16.28
CA THR A 131 -4.73 8.46 -15.48
C THR A 131 -3.50 8.39 -14.58
N LYS A 132 -2.97 9.54 -14.16
CA LYS A 132 -1.84 9.65 -13.22
C LYS A 132 -2.36 9.79 -11.79
N PRO A 133 -1.94 8.93 -10.86
CA PRO A 133 -2.31 9.04 -9.46
C PRO A 133 -1.87 10.37 -8.83
N VAL A 134 -2.70 10.92 -7.96
CA VAL A 134 -2.41 12.21 -7.29
C VAL A 134 -1.11 12.18 -6.48
N ARG A 135 -0.73 11.02 -5.92
CA ARG A 135 0.54 10.83 -5.19
C ARG A 135 1.79 11.09 -6.02
N THR A 136 1.69 11.04 -7.37
CA THR A 136 2.82 11.28 -8.27
C THR A 136 3.05 12.76 -8.60
N ILE A 137 2.14 13.63 -8.17
CA ILE A 137 2.27 15.08 -8.37
C ILE A 137 3.23 15.64 -7.32
N ASP A 138 4.13 16.50 -7.76
CA ASP A 138 5.01 17.23 -6.84
C ASP A 138 4.25 18.40 -6.20
N PHE A 139 3.83 18.19 -4.96
CA PHE A 139 3.19 19.18 -4.11
C PHE A 139 4.12 19.65 -3.01
N SER A 140 4.03 20.93 -2.64
CA SER A 140 4.67 21.44 -1.42
C SER A 140 4.10 20.76 -0.17
N LYS A 141 4.77 20.95 0.96
CA LYS A 141 4.30 20.40 2.25
C LYS A 141 2.94 21.00 2.64
N GLU A 142 2.74 22.27 2.37
CA GLU A 142 1.49 23.00 2.62
C GLU A 142 0.36 22.50 1.70
N GLU A 143 0.64 22.33 0.40
CA GLU A 143 -0.33 21.77 -0.55
C GLU A 143 -0.74 20.34 -0.17
N ARG A 144 0.22 19.50 0.29
CA ARG A 144 -0.08 18.15 0.76
C ARG A 144 -0.98 18.14 2.01
N ALA A 145 -0.79 19.11 2.91
CA ALA A 145 -1.64 19.25 4.09
C ALA A 145 -3.08 19.62 3.69
N GLU A 146 -3.23 20.57 2.77
CA GLU A 146 -4.53 20.98 2.23
C GLU A 146 -5.23 19.86 1.44
N LEU A 147 -4.47 19.02 0.74
CA LEU A 147 -4.99 17.92 -0.06
C LEU A 147 -5.73 16.86 0.80
N LYS A 148 -5.34 16.68 2.06
CA LYS A 148 -5.91 15.67 2.96
C LYS A 148 -7.42 15.80 3.13
N GLN A 149 -7.96 17.01 3.14
CA GLN A 149 -9.39 17.26 3.31
C GLN A 149 -10.27 16.72 2.18
N PHE A 150 -9.69 16.40 1.04
CA PHE A 150 -10.42 15.88 -0.13
C PHE A 150 -10.52 14.35 -0.15
N PHE A 151 -9.82 13.65 0.75
CA PHE A 151 -9.85 12.19 0.91
C PHE A 151 -9.68 11.42 -0.41
N LEU A 152 -8.74 11.87 -1.25
CA LEU A 152 -8.47 11.24 -2.53
C LEU A 152 -7.75 9.90 -2.33
N ILE A 153 -8.26 8.88 -3.00
CA ILE A 153 -7.72 7.51 -2.92
C ILE A 153 -6.32 7.46 -3.53
N THR A 154 -6.14 8.08 -4.70
CA THR A 154 -4.87 8.05 -5.42
C THR A 154 -3.80 8.97 -4.83
N ALA A 155 -4.15 9.78 -3.82
CA ALA A 155 -3.20 10.56 -3.02
C ALA A 155 -2.52 9.72 -1.93
N LYS A 156 -3.08 8.57 -1.57
CA LYS A 156 -2.53 7.67 -0.55
C LYS A 156 -1.20 7.07 -1.00
N PRO A 157 -0.28 6.81 -0.06
CA PRO A 157 0.90 6.01 -0.35
C PRO A 157 0.52 4.65 -0.93
N ALA A 158 1.30 4.15 -1.88
CA ALA A 158 1.06 2.86 -2.50
C ALA A 158 2.35 2.07 -2.65
N MET A 159 2.24 0.75 -2.57
CA MET A 159 3.32 -0.19 -2.86
C MET A 159 2.81 -1.35 -3.71
N PHE A 160 3.75 -2.09 -4.29
CA PHE A 160 3.47 -3.27 -5.08
C PHE A 160 4.05 -4.51 -4.41
N VAL A 161 3.27 -5.57 -4.40
CA VAL A 161 3.69 -6.91 -4.02
C VAL A 161 3.71 -7.76 -5.27
N ALA A 162 4.90 -8.12 -5.72
CA ALA A 162 5.07 -9.05 -6.82
C ALA A 162 4.86 -10.48 -6.30
N ASN A 163 3.74 -11.09 -6.64
CA ASN A 163 3.55 -12.51 -6.38
C ASN A 163 4.23 -13.31 -7.49
N VAL A 164 5.34 -13.98 -7.14
CA VAL A 164 6.19 -14.74 -8.05
C VAL A 164 6.04 -16.26 -7.82
N SER A 165 6.52 -17.08 -8.77
CA SER A 165 6.72 -18.52 -8.55
C SER A 165 7.87 -18.78 -7.57
N GLU A 166 8.02 -20.01 -7.11
CA GLU A 166 9.06 -20.41 -6.16
C GLU A 166 10.48 -20.08 -6.66
N ASP A 167 10.71 -20.21 -7.95
CA ASP A 167 11.96 -19.90 -8.67
C ASP A 167 11.95 -18.49 -9.32
N GLY A 168 10.90 -17.73 -9.14
CA GLY A 168 10.64 -16.47 -9.87
C GLY A 168 11.20 -15.20 -9.20
N PHE A 169 12.07 -15.32 -8.19
CA PHE A 169 12.68 -14.16 -7.53
C PHE A 169 13.80 -13.52 -8.33
N GLU A 170 14.43 -14.30 -9.21
CA GLU A 170 15.51 -13.88 -10.11
C GLU A 170 15.15 -14.21 -11.56
N ASN A 171 15.75 -13.49 -12.51
CA ASN A 171 15.56 -13.68 -13.96
C ASN A 171 14.07 -13.71 -14.38
N ASN A 172 13.23 -12.89 -13.74
CA ASN A 172 11.80 -12.81 -13.97
C ASN A 172 11.44 -11.51 -14.70
N PRO A 173 11.13 -11.56 -16.02
CA PRO A 173 10.82 -10.37 -16.80
C PRO A 173 9.58 -9.61 -16.30
N PHE A 174 8.60 -10.30 -15.69
CA PHE A 174 7.43 -9.65 -15.11
C PHE A 174 7.81 -8.82 -13.88
N LEU A 175 8.66 -9.37 -13.01
CA LEU A 175 9.15 -8.69 -11.83
C LEU A 175 10.02 -7.48 -12.21
N ASP A 176 10.87 -7.61 -13.22
CA ASP A 176 11.73 -6.52 -13.66
C ASP A 176 10.91 -5.37 -14.24
N ARG A 177 9.93 -5.64 -15.09
CA ARG A 177 8.99 -4.64 -15.62
C ARG A 177 8.21 -3.95 -14.49
N LEU A 178 7.77 -4.72 -13.49
CA LEU A 178 7.06 -4.15 -12.32
C LEU A 178 7.96 -3.23 -11.51
N LYS A 179 9.24 -3.60 -11.30
CA LYS A 179 10.20 -2.74 -10.60
C LYS A 179 10.44 -1.42 -11.35
N GLU A 180 10.58 -1.46 -12.67
CA GLU A 180 10.72 -0.26 -13.49
C GLU A 180 9.48 0.65 -13.39
N PHE A 181 8.30 0.08 -13.53
CA PHE A 181 7.03 0.79 -13.40
C PHE A 181 6.88 1.46 -12.02
N ALA A 182 7.15 0.71 -10.96
CA ALA A 182 7.05 1.19 -9.58
C ALA A 182 8.09 2.29 -9.28
N HIS A 183 9.32 2.14 -9.80
CA HIS A 183 10.37 3.14 -9.66
C HIS A 183 9.95 4.49 -10.27
N ALA A 184 9.30 4.47 -11.43
CA ALA A 184 8.78 5.69 -12.06
C ALA A 184 7.70 6.40 -11.20
N GLN A 185 7.05 5.68 -10.28
CA GLN A 185 6.07 6.22 -9.34
C GLN A 185 6.63 6.44 -7.92
N ASN A 186 7.93 6.25 -7.69
CA ASN A 186 8.56 6.25 -6.36
C ASN A 186 7.88 5.29 -5.37
N ALA A 187 7.35 4.17 -5.86
CA ALA A 187 6.65 3.17 -5.07
C ALA A 187 7.56 1.96 -4.78
N PRO A 188 7.60 1.43 -3.53
CA PRO A 188 8.36 0.23 -3.22
C PRO A 188 7.73 -1.02 -3.83
N VAL A 189 8.58 -2.01 -4.14
CA VAL A 189 8.18 -3.34 -4.58
C VAL A 189 8.73 -4.38 -3.62
N VAL A 190 7.89 -5.32 -3.19
CA VAL A 190 8.29 -6.51 -2.42
C VAL A 190 7.92 -7.75 -3.21
N ALA A 191 8.89 -8.60 -3.52
CA ALA A 191 8.62 -9.89 -4.15
C ALA A 191 8.35 -10.94 -3.05
N ILE A 192 7.24 -11.67 -3.20
CA ILE A 192 6.86 -12.81 -2.36
C ILE A 192 6.38 -13.96 -3.25
N CYS A 193 6.47 -15.18 -2.75
CA CYS A 193 5.75 -16.31 -3.32
C CYS A 193 4.61 -16.68 -2.37
N ALA A 194 3.38 -16.35 -2.75
CA ALA A 194 2.22 -16.58 -1.89
C ALA A 194 2.02 -18.07 -1.54
N LYS A 195 2.45 -18.99 -2.42
CA LYS A 195 2.42 -20.43 -2.16
C LYS A 195 3.37 -20.80 -1.01
N ILE A 196 4.61 -20.32 -1.06
CA ILE A 196 5.59 -20.52 0.03
C ILE A 196 5.07 -19.93 1.33
N GLU A 197 4.53 -18.70 1.31
CA GLU A 197 4.02 -18.05 2.52
C GLU A 197 2.85 -18.85 3.14
N ALA A 198 1.99 -19.43 2.30
CA ALA A 198 0.90 -20.28 2.79
C ALA A 198 1.44 -21.55 3.47
N GLU A 199 2.41 -22.23 2.85
CA GLU A 199 3.07 -23.41 3.44
C GLU A 199 3.77 -23.07 4.77
N LEU A 200 4.53 -21.96 4.82
CA LEU A 200 5.19 -21.47 6.03
C LEU A 200 4.20 -21.18 7.17
N SER A 201 3.00 -20.72 6.85
CA SER A 201 1.98 -20.40 7.87
C SER A 201 1.42 -21.63 8.57
N GLU A 202 1.51 -22.81 7.95
CA GLU A 202 1.03 -24.08 8.50
C GLU A 202 2.13 -24.87 9.25
N MET A 203 3.39 -24.42 9.16
CA MET A 203 4.53 -25.10 9.77
C MET A 203 4.77 -24.64 11.21
N GLU A 204 5.27 -25.57 12.05
CA GLU A 204 5.84 -25.26 13.35
C GLU A 204 7.15 -24.44 13.20
N ASP A 205 7.51 -23.65 14.21
CA ASP A 205 8.63 -22.71 14.13
C ASP A 205 9.97 -23.36 13.76
N ALA A 206 10.25 -24.58 14.23
CA ALA A 206 11.49 -25.31 13.94
C ALA A 206 11.57 -25.72 12.45
N ASP A 207 10.46 -26.29 11.94
CA ASP A 207 10.36 -26.77 10.56
C ASP A 207 10.39 -25.56 9.59
N ARG A 208 9.76 -24.45 9.98
CA ARG A 208 9.75 -23.20 9.24
C ARG A 208 11.18 -22.66 9.02
N LEU A 209 12.02 -22.68 10.05
CA LEU A 209 13.40 -22.23 9.97
C LEU A 209 14.24 -23.12 9.06
N GLU A 210 14.02 -24.42 9.08
CA GLU A 210 14.71 -25.37 8.21
C GLU A 210 14.31 -25.17 6.75
N PHE A 211 13.02 -25.07 6.50
CA PHE A 211 12.45 -24.82 5.17
C PHE A 211 12.95 -23.49 4.54
N LEU A 212 12.99 -22.41 5.32
CA LEU A 212 13.55 -21.14 4.86
C LEU A 212 15.03 -21.25 4.48
N LYS A 213 15.82 -22.01 5.24
CA LYS A 213 17.23 -22.26 4.92
C LYS A 213 17.41 -23.05 3.62
N GLU A 214 16.55 -24.06 3.38
CA GLU A 214 16.56 -24.82 2.13
C GLU A 214 16.25 -23.94 0.92
N LEU A 215 15.36 -22.93 1.09
CA LEU A 215 15.02 -21.94 0.07
C LEU A 215 16.07 -20.82 -0.06
N GLY A 216 17.11 -20.81 0.77
CA GLY A 216 18.12 -19.74 0.80
C GLY A 216 17.57 -18.40 1.29
N GLN A 217 16.48 -18.40 2.05
CA GLN A 217 15.86 -17.21 2.61
C GLN A 217 16.15 -17.09 4.12
N GLU A 218 16.42 -15.87 4.57
CA GLU A 218 16.68 -15.60 5.99
C GLU A 218 15.39 -15.45 6.82
N GLU A 219 14.27 -15.06 6.15
CA GLU A 219 13.00 -14.80 6.79
C GLU A 219 11.82 -14.96 5.81
N PRO A 220 10.58 -15.13 6.32
CA PRO A 220 9.38 -15.12 5.49
C PRO A 220 9.23 -13.82 4.69
N GLY A 221 8.74 -13.91 3.46
CA GLY A 221 8.45 -12.75 2.62
C GLY A 221 7.39 -11.83 3.25
N LEU A 222 6.47 -12.41 4.02
CA LEU A 222 5.47 -11.65 4.80
C LEU A 222 6.12 -10.66 5.78
N ASN A 223 7.23 -11.02 6.43
CA ASN A 223 7.95 -10.13 7.32
C ASN A 223 8.52 -8.92 6.56
N ARG A 224 9.07 -9.14 5.36
CA ARG A 224 9.54 -8.06 4.48
C ARG A 224 8.40 -7.16 4.04
N LEU A 225 7.24 -7.74 3.71
CA LEU A 225 6.02 -6.99 3.36
C LEU A 225 5.56 -6.10 4.53
N ILE A 226 5.46 -6.66 5.73
CA ILE A 226 5.03 -5.91 6.93
C ILE A 226 5.97 -4.73 7.20
N ARG A 227 7.29 -4.93 7.15
CA ARG A 227 8.26 -3.85 7.34
C ARG A 227 8.18 -2.79 6.24
N ALA A 228 7.98 -3.21 4.99
CA ALA A 228 7.82 -2.27 3.88
C ALA A 228 6.55 -1.42 4.03
N ALA A 229 5.42 -2.02 4.43
CA ALA A 229 4.18 -1.32 4.70
C ALA A 229 4.31 -0.35 5.89
N TYR A 230 4.98 -0.76 6.96
CA TYR A 230 5.26 0.08 8.12
C TYR A 230 6.07 1.33 7.75
N LYS A 231 7.11 1.14 6.93
CA LYS A 231 7.92 2.24 6.39
C LYS A 231 7.12 3.13 5.43
N LEU A 232 6.27 2.53 4.57
CA LEU A 232 5.41 3.26 3.63
C LEU A 232 4.46 4.22 4.34
N LEU A 233 3.93 3.78 5.49
CA LEU A 233 3.07 4.59 6.36
C LEU A 233 3.83 5.69 7.12
N GLY A 234 5.16 5.78 6.96
CA GLY A 234 5.99 6.76 7.68
C GLY A 234 6.05 6.49 9.18
N LEU A 235 5.90 5.22 9.59
CA LEU A 235 5.87 4.83 10.99
C LEU A 235 7.26 4.47 11.51
N GLN A 236 7.47 4.71 12.79
CA GLN A 236 8.63 4.27 13.55
C GLN A 236 8.19 3.74 14.92
N THR A 237 9.08 2.95 15.54
CA THR A 237 8.79 2.29 16.81
C THR A 237 9.66 2.86 17.92
N TYR A 238 9.04 3.14 19.08
CA TYR A 238 9.74 3.28 20.34
C TYR A 238 9.25 2.21 21.32
N PHE A 239 10.03 1.95 22.37
CA PHE A 239 9.73 0.89 23.32
C PHE A 239 9.54 1.46 24.71
N THR A 240 8.61 0.87 25.46
CA THR A 240 8.57 0.97 26.92
C THR A 240 8.90 -0.40 27.50
N ALA A 241 9.75 -0.42 28.52
CA ALA A 241 10.23 -1.65 29.12
C ALA A 241 10.02 -1.63 30.63
N GLY A 242 9.28 -2.61 31.15
CA GLY A 242 8.97 -2.76 32.56
C GLY A 242 8.61 -4.21 32.89
N VAL A 243 8.61 -4.54 34.19
CA VAL A 243 8.34 -5.92 34.66
C VAL A 243 6.96 -6.44 34.21
N LYS A 244 5.96 -5.59 34.12
CA LYS A 244 4.62 -6.00 33.68
C LYS A 244 4.54 -6.20 32.17
N GLU A 245 5.19 -5.32 31.41
CA GLU A 245 5.21 -5.46 29.95
C GLU A 245 6.43 -4.78 29.33
N VAL A 246 6.87 -5.35 28.21
CA VAL A 246 7.70 -4.71 27.21
C VAL A 246 6.84 -4.49 25.99
N ARG A 247 6.68 -3.25 25.56
CA ARG A 247 5.77 -2.87 24.46
C ARG A 247 6.45 -2.02 23.42
N ALA A 248 6.18 -2.36 22.17
CA ALA A 248 6.47 -1.54 21.00
C ALA A 248 5.29 -0.59 20.72
N TRP A 249 5.58 0.69 20.65
CA TRP A 249 4.61 1.75 20.32
C TRP A 249 4.90 2.29 18.93
N THR A 250 3.83 2.62 18.22
CA THR A 250 3.90 3.20 16.88
C THR A 250 3.72 4.72 16.96
N ILE A 251 4.62 5.45 16.28
CA ILE A 251 4.54 6.90 16.07
C ILE A 251 4.91 7.23 14.62
N HIS A 252 4.52 8.40 14.12
CA HIS A 252 4.99 8.85 12.82
C HIS A 252 6.42 9.40 12.89
N VAL A 253 7.15 9.24 11.81
CA VAL A 253 8.50 9.82 11.69
C VAL A 253 8.40 11.34 11.77
N GLY A 254 9.11 11.93 12.76
CA GLY A 254 9.10 13.37 13.01
C GLY A 254 8.13 13.84 14.10
N ASP A 255 7.35 12.95 14.69
CA ASP A 255 6.58 13.26 15.90
C ASP A 255 7.55 13.43 17.09
N THR A 256 7.20 14.37 18.00
CA THR A 256 7.97 14.70 19.21
C THR A 256 7.10 14.58 20.45
#